data_f24ac2731a51704e43decd4c384deea1
#
_entry.id   f24ac2731a51704e43decd4c384deea1
#
_cell.length_a   1.000
_cell.length_b   1.000
_cell.length_c   1.000
_cell.angle_alpha   90.00
_cell.angle_beta   90.00
_cell.angle_gamma   90.00
#
_symmetry.space_group_name_H-M   'P 1'
#
loop_
_entity.id
_entity.type
_entity.pdbx_description
1 polymer ?
#
loop_
_entity_poly.entity_id
_entity_poly.type
_entity_poly.pdbx_seq_one_letter_code
_entity_poly.pdbx_strand_id
1 'polypeptide(L)'
;NEALISLEVLRDWGWLRQEALDDFLAQGQKTASWHSLAAYKAKILWDMSHDPDLTIPWEPFRAFCEKNAYWLDDYALFRAVRDFFGGRCWTEWPEDIRHHSREALAQYGRELAGAVSHVKFMQYIFSRQWHDVRAYAAKNGVSVLGDVPMFVAHNSADCWAHQDQFDLDEMGNPSSVAGVPPDYFSADGQLWGNP
;
A
#
# COMPACT_ATOMS: atom_id res chain seq x y z
N ASN A 1 -4.17 -2.68 -0.07
CA ASN A 1 -3.79 -3.33 1.19
C ASN A 1 -3.53 -4.82 0.93
N GLU A 2 -2.31 -5.26 1.11
CA GLU A 2 -1.83 -6.65 0.88
C GLU A 2 -2.62 -7.68 1.72
N ALA A 3 -3.10 -7.27 2.89
CA ALA A 3 -3.92 -8.14 3.74
C ALA A 3 -5.23 -8.60 3.07
N LEU A 4 -5.73 -7.86 2.07
CA LEU A 4 -6.94 -8.19 1.33
C LEU A 4 -6.70 -9.12 0.12
N ILE A 5 -5.45 -9.39 -0.24
CA ILE A 5 -5.14 -10.33 -1.32
C ILE A 5 -5.53 -11.75 -0.87
N SER A 6 -6.34 -12.47 -1.66
CA SER A 6 -6.66 -13.87 -1.41
C SER A 6 -5.51 -14.77 -1.85
N LEU A 7 -4.99 -15.58 -0.93
CA LEU A 7 -3.95 -16.57 -1.21
C LEU A 7 -4.52 -17.77 -1.99
N GLU A 8 -5.78 -18.11 -1.77
CA GLU A 8 -6.49 -19.17 -2.52
C GLU A 8 -6.55 -18.84 -4.01
N VAL A 9 -6.88 -17.59 -4.34
CA VAL A 9 -6.92 -17.13 -5.73
C VAL A 9 -5.51 -17.16 -6.37
N LEU A 10 -4.47 -16.81 -5.60
CA LEU A 10 -3.09 -16.91 -6.08
C LEU A 10 -2.67 -18.36 -6.35
N ARG A 11 -3.09 -19.28 -5.49
CA ARG A 11 -2.90 -20.73 -5.73
C ARG A 11 -3.63 -21.18 -6.99
N ASP A 12 -4.88 -20.76 -7.19
CA ASP A 12 -5.68 -21.11 -8.36
C ASP A 12 -5.12 -20.54 -9.67
N TRP A 13 -4.42 -19.40 -9.60
CA TRP A 13 -3.64 -18.86 -10.73
C TRP A 13 -2.32 -19.60 -10.97
N GLY A 14 -1.92 -20.52 -10.08
CA GLY A 14 -0.63 -21.21 -10.14
C GLY A 14 0.56 -20.35 -9.69
N TRP A 15 0.30 -19.24 -8.99
CA TRP A 15 1.35 -18.32 -8.52
C TRP A 15 1.79 -18.61 -7.08
N LEU A 16 0.98 -19.33 -6.33
CA LEU A 16 1.29 -19.77 -4.97
C LEU A 16 1.20 -21.30 -4.89
N ARG A 17 2.17 -21.92 -4.24
CA ARG A 17 2.17 -23.36 -3.98
C ARG A 17 1.12 -23.72 -2.94
N GLN A 18 0.53 -24.91 -3.04
CA GLN A 18 -0.49 -25.39 -2.09
C GLN A 18 0.07 -25.43 -0.66
N GLU A 19 1.32 -25.86 -0.50
CA GLU A 19 1.96 -25.96 0.82
C GLU A 19 2.02 -24.62 1.55
N ALA A 20 2.31 -23.53 0.84
CA ALA A 20 2.34 -22.20 1.44
C ALA A 20 0.94 -21.71 1.90
N LEU A 21 -0.11 -22.10 1.18
CA LEU A 21 -1.49 -21.86 1.59
C LEU A 21 -1.86 -22.69 2.83
N ASP A 22 -1.51 -23.97 2.85
CA ASP A 22 -1.79 -24.87 3.98
C ASP A 22 -1.07 -24.40 5.24
N ASP A 23 0.18 -23.96 5.12
CA ASP A 23 0.94 -23.37 6.22
C ASP A 23 0.29 -22.08 6.76
N PHE A 24 -0.20 -21.21 5.87
CA PHE A 24 -0.93 -20.01 6.27
C PHE A 24 -2.20 -20.34 7.04
N LEU A 25 -3.00 -21.28 6.55
CA LEU A 25 -4.23 -21.72 7.22
C LEU A 25 -3.95 -22.37 8.56
N ALA A 26 -2.91 -23.19 8.66
CA ALA A 26 -2.48 -23.80 9.93
C ALA A 26 -1.99 -22.75 10.94
N GLN A 27 -1.31 -21.69 10.47
CA GLN A 27 -0.91 -20.57 11.32
C GLN A 27 -2.12 -19.76 11.81
N GLY A 28 -3.12 -19.55 10.95
CA GLY A 28 -4.36 -18.88 11.30
C GLY A 28 -5.15 -19.60 12.41
N GLN A 29 -5.08 -20.94 12.48
CA GLN A 29 -5.69 -21.71 13.56
C GLN A 29 -4.94 -21.59 14.90
N LYS A 30 -3.66 -21.25 14.88
CA LYS A 30 -2.79 -21.17 16.07
C LYS A 30 -2.72 -19.78 16.68
N THR A 31 -3.03 -18.73 15.91
CA THR A 31 -2.89 -17.34 16.36
C THR A 31 -4.21 -16.60 16.34
N ALA A 32 -4.52 -15.92 17.44
CA ALA A 32 -5.64 -14.98 17.52
C ALA A 32 -5.25 -13.54 17.11
N SER A 33 -3.97 -13.30 16.81
CA SER A 33 -3.48 -11.97 16.47
C SER A 33 -3.57 -11.71 14.97
N TRP A 34 -4.41 -10.74 14.59
CA TRP A 34 -4.48 -10.23 13.23
C TRP A 34 -3.11 -9.71 12.72
N HIS A 35 -2.36 -9.02 13.56
CA HIS A 35 -1.05 -8.48 13.18
C HIS A 35 -0.06 -9.59 12.84
N SER A 36 -0.01 -10.66 13.64
CA SER A 36 0.87 -11.79 13.38
C SER A 36 0.50 -12.51 12.08
N LEU A 37 -0.80 -12.67 11.82
CA LEU A 37 -1.29 -13.31 10.61
C LEU A 37 -1.03 -12.44 9.37
N ALA A 38 -1.20 -11.12 9.47
CA ALA A 38 -0.89 -10.18 8.40
C ALA A 38 0.61 -10.16 8.08
N ALA A 39 1.48 -10.18 9.09
CA ALA A 39 2.93 -10.26 8.89
C ALA A 39 3.35 -11.58 8.23
N TYR A 40 2.74 -12.70 8.63
CA TYR A 40 3.00 -14.00 8.01
C TYR A 40 2.56 -14.02 6.54
N LYS A 41 1.39 -13.45 6.24
CA LYS A 41 0.90 -13.29 4.87
C LYS A 41 1.82 -12.43 4.03
N ALA A 42 2.27 -11.29 4.57
CA ALA A 42 3.23 -10.42 3.89
C ALA A 42 4.52 -11.15 3.53
N LYS A 43 5.02 -12.02 4.44
CA LYS A 43 6.19 -12.86 4.16
C LYS A 43 5.92 -13.84 2.99
N ILE A 44 4.78 -14.52 2.98
CA ILE A 44 4.41 -15.42 1.87
C ILE A 44 4.36 -14.67 0.53
N LEU A 45 3.75 -13.49 0.51
CA LEU A 45 3.65 -12.66 -0.69
C LEU A 45 5.02 -12.14 -1.15
N TRP A 46 5.89 -11.82 -0.20
CA TRP A 46 7.28 -11.46 -0.50
C TRP A 46 8.04 -12.62 -1.13
N ASP A 47 8.03 -13.79 -0.49
CA ASP A 47 8.71 -14.99 -0.96
C ASP A 47 8.19 -15.39 -2.36
N MET A 48 6.88 -15.35 -2.57
CA MET A 48 6.26 -15.62 -3.87
C MET A 48 6.75 -14.64 -4.95
N SER A 49 6.78 -13.34 -4.68
CA SER A 49 7.18 -12.33 -5.66
C SER A 49 8.67 -12.37 -6.02
N HIS A 50 9.48 -13.08 -5.24
CA HIS A 50 10.93 -13.27 -5.45
C HIS A 50 11.26 -14.72 -5.88
N ASP A 51 10.25 -15.55 -6.11
CA ASP A 51 10.45 -16.90 -6.61
C ASP A 51 10.90 -16.82 -8.09
N PRO A 52 12.12 -17.31 -8.43
CA PRO A 52 12.64 -17.28 -9.80
C PRO A 52 11.83 -18.12 -10.77
N ASP A 53 11.09 -19.12 -10.26
CA ASP A 53 10.25 -20.01 -11.07
C ASP A 53 8.84 -19.42 -11.31
N LEU A 54 8.52 -18.28 -10.69
CA LEU A 54 7.23 -17.62 -10.85
C LEU A 54 7.07 -17.04 -12.26
N THR A 55 6.14 -17.60 -13.01
CA THR A 55 5.80 -17.09 -14.33
C THR A 55 4.69 -16.04 -14.23
N ILE A 56 5.07 -14.78 -14.25
CA ILE A 56 4.14 -13.64 -14.25
C ILE A 56 3.78 -13.26 -15.69
N PRO A 57 2.53 -12.92 -16.00
CA PRO A 57 2.17 -12.33 -17.28
C PRO A 57 2.70 -10.89 -17.36
N TRP A 58 3.91 -10.71 -17.87
CA TRP A 58 4.64 -9.44 -17.88
C TRP A 58 3.92 -8.31 -18.60
N GLU A 59 3.30 -8.59 -19.75
CA GLU A 59 2.60 -7.55 -20.52
C GLU A 59 1.43 -6.91 -19.75
N PRO A 60 0.50 -7.69 -19.14
CA PRO A 60 -0.55 -7.12 -18.31
C PRO A 60 -0.04 -6.36 -17.08
N PHE A 61 1.04 -6.84 -16.45
CA PHE A 61 1.65 -6.16 -15.30
C PHE A 61 2.29 -4.83 -15.73
N ARG A 62 3.04 -4.82 -16.83
CA ARG A 62 3.65 -3.61 -17.38
C ARG A 62 2.58 -2.58 -17.75
N ALA A 63 1.55 -2.99 -18.48
CA ALA A 63 0.44 -2.12 -18.85
C ALA A 63 -0.29 -1.54 -17.61
N PHE A 64 -0.43 -2.34 -16.54
CA PHE A 64 -0.96 -1.84 -15.27
C PHE A 64 -0.06 -0.77 -14.65
N CYS A 65 1.25 -0.99 -14.61
CA CYS A 65 2.21 -0.01 -14.09
C CYS A 65 2.19 1.28 -14.90
N GLU A 66 2.24 1.20 -16.23
CA GLU A 66 2.19 2.36 -17.13
C GLU A 66 0.90 3.17 -16.96
N LYS A 67 -0.25 2.49 -16.93
CA LYS A 67 -1.56 3.13 -16.75
C LYS A 67 -1.71 3.85 -15.42
N ASN A 68 -1.07 3.35 -14.36
CA ASN A 68 -1.21 3.82 -12.99
C ASN A 68 0.02 4.59 -12.49
N ALA A 69 1.00 4.88 -13.37
CA ALA A 69 2.28 5.49 -12.99
C ALA A 69 2.11 6.79 -12.18
N TYR A 70 1.06 7.57 -12.46
CA TYR A 70 0.76 8.87 -11.84
C TYR A 70 0.55 8.82 -10.31
N TRP A 71 0.27 7.66 -9.75
CA TRP A 71 0.18 7.46 -8.29
C TRP A 71 1.04 6.30 -7.82
N LEU A 72 1.20 5.28 -8.66
CA LEU A 72 1.80 4.00 -8.28
C LEU A 72 3.32 4.13 -8.08
N ASP A 73 3.97 5.00 -8.84
CA ASP A 73 5.42 5.18 -8.76
C ASP A 73 5.82 5.80 -7.41
N ASP A 74 5.18 6.89 -7.02
CA ASP A 74 5.41 7.54 -5.72
C ASP A 74 4.98 6.66 -4.56
N TYR A 75 3.82 6.01 -4.67
CA TYR A 75 3.35 5.08 -3.65
C TYR A 75 4.32 3.91 -3.41
N ALA A 76 4.81 3.29 -4.50
CA ALA A 76 5.71 2.15 -4.38
C ALA A 76 7.07 2.55 -3.82
N LEU A 77 7.61 3.69 -4.24
CA LEU A 77 8.84 4.23 -3.69
C LEU A 77 8.69 4.64 -2.23
N PHE A 78 7.62 5.36 -1.87
CA PHE A 78 7.32 5.71 -0.49
C PHE A 78 7.29 4.48 0.43
N ARG A 79 6.61 3.40 0.01
CA ARG A 79 6.53 2.16 0.77
C ARG A 79 7.89 1.51 0.95
N ALA A 80 8.68 1.43 -0.13
CA ALA A 80 10.02 0.86 -0.09
C ALA A 80 10.97 1.65 0.80
N VAL A 81 10.97 2.98 0.70
CA VAL A 81 11.79 3.88 1.53
C VAL A 81 11.36 3.83 3.00
N ARG A 82 10.06 3.83 3.27
CA ARG A 82 9.53 3.70 4.62
C ARG A 82 9.97 2.41 5.29
N ASP A 83 9.90 1.29 4.58
CA ASP A 83 10.32 -0.01 5.11
C ASP A 83 11.85 -0.04 5.30
N PHE A 84 12.63 0.56 4.40
CA PHE A 84 14.09 0.72 4.51
C PHE A 84 14.50 1.50 5.76
N PHE A 85 13.76 2.57 6.12
CA PHE A 85 13.96 3.34 7.35
C PHE A 85 13.20 2.77 8.56
N GLY A 86 12.79 1.50 8.55
CA GLY A 86 12.18 0.83 9.70
C GLY A 86 10.79 1.34 10.07
N GLY A 87 10.01 1.82 9.11
CA GLY A 87 8.65 2.31 9.32
C GLY A 87 8.54 3.74 9.85
N ARG A 88 9.64 4.50 9.95
CA ARG A 88 9.66 5.89 10.40
C ARG A 88 8.78 6.78 9.53
N CYS A 89 8.31 7.88 10.12
CA CYS A 89 7.63 8.94 9.37
C CYS A 89 8.57 9.53 8.31
N TRP A 90 8.04 9.92 7.18
CA TRP A 90 8.83 10.52 6.10
C TRP A 90 9.51 11.84 6.53
N THR A 91 8.99 12.55 7.51
CA THR A 91 9.63 13.75 8.09
C THR A 91 10.93 13.46 8.82
N GLU A 92 11.16 12.20 9.22
CA GLU A 92 12.40 11.73 9.86
C GLU A 92 13.43 11.17 8.87
N TRP A 93 13.12 11.17 7.57
CA TRP A 93 14.05 10.69 6.55
C TRP A 93 15.15 11.73 6.26
N PRO A 94 16.25 11.36 5.60
CA PRO A 94 17.25 12.30 5.10
C PRO A 94 16.60 13.42 4.29
N GLU A 95 17.18 14.61 4.38
CA GLU A 95 16.59 15.84 3.85
C GLU A 95 16.23 15.76 2.37
N ASP A 96 17.10 15.18 1.57
CA ASP A 96 16.94 15.06 0.12
C ASP A 96 15.73 14.21 -0.29
N ILE A 97 15.55 13.04 0.33
CA ILE A 97 14.39 12.18 0.07
C ILE A 97 13.13 12.67 0.80
N ARG A 98 13.28 13.31 1.96
CA ARG A 98 12.17 13.97 2.66
C ARG A 98 11.52 15.04 1.79
N HIS A 99 12.32 15.87 1.12
CA HIS A 99 11.87 16.91 0.21
C HIS A 99 11.60 16.43 -1.22
N HIS A 100 11.50 15.11 -1.43
CA HIS A 100 11.14 14.54 -2.73
C HIS A 100 12.07 15.02 -3.86
N SER A 101 13.39 15.19 -3.58
CA SER A 101 14.33 15.66 -4.59
C SER A 101 14.49 14.64 -5.72
N ARG A 102 14.61 15.13 -6.96
CA ARG A 102 14.74 14.29 -8.15
C ARG A 102 15.91 13.33 -8.08
N GLU A 103 17.03 13.78 -7.53
CA GLU A 103 18.25 13.01 -7.37
C GLU A 103 18.07 11.88 -6.36
N ALA A 104 17.47 12.17 -5.21
CA ALA A 104 17.16 11.17 -4.19
C ALA A 104 16.13 10.14 -4.68
N LEU A 105 15.06 10.56 -5.37
CA LEU A 105 14.09 9.66 -5.99
C LEU A 105 14.77 8.68 -6.95
N ALA A 106 15.66 9.18 -7.80
CA ALA A 106 16.40 8.35 -8.74
C ALA A 106 17.39 7.40 -8.04
N GLN A 107 18.01 7.85 -6.96
CA GLN A 107 18.94 7.02 -6.16
C GLN A 107 18.19 5.90 -5.45
N TYR A 108 17.23 6.22 -4.59
CA TYR A 108 16.46 5.23 -3.82
C TYR A 108 15.65 4.30 -4.73
N GLY A 109 15.15 4.82 -5.86
CA GLY A 109 14.47 4.00 -6.87
C GLY A 109 15.36 2.90 -7.46
N ARG A 110 16.68 3.17 -7.63
CA ARG A 110 17.64 2.14 -8.08
C ARG A 110 18.04 1.22 -6.94
N GLU A 111 18.35 1.77 -5.77
CA GLU A 111 18.81 1.00 -4.60
C GLU A 111 17.74 0.04 -4.09
N LEU A 112 16.48 0.45 -4.14
CA LEU A 112 15.33 -0.31 -3.64
C LEU A 112 14.47 -0.91 -4.76
N ALA A 113 15.02 -1.08 -5.97
CA ALA A 113 14.26 -1.50 -7.16
C ALA A 113 13.46 -2.79 -6.94
N GLY A 114 14.02 -3.76 -6.20
CA GLY A 114 13.32 -5.01 -5.85
C GLY A 114 12.10 -4.77 -4.96
N ALA A 115 12.24 -3.96 -3.91
CA ALA A 115 11.14 -3.60 -3.01
C ALA A 115 10.06 -2.78 -3.73
N VAL A 116 10.45 -1.82 -4.56
CA VAL A 116 9.53 -1.03 -5.40
C VAL A 116 8.75 -1.94 -6.34
N SER A 117 9.43 -2.89 -7.01
CA SER A 117 8.79 -3.85 -7.91
C SER A 117 7.81 -4.76 -7.17
N HIS A 118 8.18 -5.23 -5.97
CA HIS A 118 7.29 -6.00 -5.10
C HIS A 118 6.00 -5.22 -4.78
N VAL A 119 6.11 -3.97 -4.34
CA VAL A 119 4.93 -3.15 -4.01
C VAL A 119 4.03 -2.97 -5.24
N LYS A 120 4.60 -2.65 -6.41
CA LYS A 120 3.84 -2.53 -7.66
C LYS A 120 3.12 -3.84 -8.01
N PHE A 121 3.80 -4.97 -7.84
CA PHE A 121 3.23 -6.27 -8.11
C PHE A 121 2.06 -6.61 -7.15
N MET A 122 2.19 -6.28 -5.87
CA MET A 122 1.08 -6.42 -4.91
C MET A 122 -0.14 -5.58 -5.29
N GLN A 123 0.06 -4.34 -5.76
CA GLN A 123 -1.04 -3.49 -6.25
C GLN A 123 -1.68 -4.07 -7.52
N TYR A 124 -0.91 -4.65 -8.41
CA TYR A 124 -1.42 -5.35 -9.60
C TYR A 124 -2.29 -6.56 -9.23
N ILE A 125 -1.82 -7.42 -8.33
CA ILE A 125 -2.58 -8.57 -7.83
C ILE A 125 -3.89 -8.10 -7.21
N PHE A 126 -3.83 -7.13 -6.30
CA PHE A 126 -5.03 -6.60 -5.66
C PHE A 126 -6.02 -6.03 -6.69
N SER A 127 -5.54 -5.27 -7.67
CA SER A 127 -6.37 -4.69 -8.73
C SER A 127 -7.09 -5.77 -9.55
N ARG A 128 -6.40 -6.87 -9.88
CA ARG A 128 -7.03 -8.00 -10.59
C ARG A 128 -8.12 -8.66 -9.76
N GLN A 129 -7.80 -9.04 -8.52
CA GLN A 129 -8.77 -9.68 -7.64
C GLN A 129 -9.98 -8.77 -7.36
N TRP A 130 -9.74 -7.48 -7.16
CA TRP A 130 -10.80 -6.49 -6.99
C TRP A 130 -11.68 -6.35 -8.24
N HIS A 131 -11.07 -6.39 -9.43
CA HIS A 131 -11.81 -6.40 -10.69
C HIS A 131 -12.76 -7.60 -10.77
N ASP A 132 -12.28 -8.78 -10.42
CA ASP A 132 -13.07 -10.01 -10.47
C ASP A 132 -14.25 -9.97 -9.47
N VAL A 133 -14.03 -9.45 -8.27
CA VAL A 133 -15.11 -9.22 -7.27
C VAL A 133 -16.16 -8.27 -7.81
N ARG A 134 -15.74 -7.15 -8.41
CA ARG A 134 -16.68 -6.18 -9.01
C ARG A 134 -17.45 -6.76 -10.20
N ALA A 135 -16.78 -7.52 -11.04
CA ALA A 135 -17.41 -8.19 -12.18
C ALA A 135 -18.46 -9.22 -11.71
N TYR A 136 -18.13 -9.99 -10.66
CA TYR A 136 -19.08 -10.92 -10.06
C TYR A 136 -20.28 -10.20 -9.44
N ALA A 137 -20.06 -9.11 -8.70
CA ALA A 137 -21.13 -8.30 -8.11
C ALA A 137 -22.06 -7.77 -9.20
N ALA A 138 -21.50 -7.15 -10.26
CA ALA A 138 -22.28 -6.60 -11.37
C ALA A 138 -23.11 -7.67 -12.08
N LYS A 139 -22.54 -8.86 -12.31
CA LYS A 139 -23.27 -10.00 -12.91
C LYS A 139 -24.47 -10.43 -12.08
N ASN A 140 -24.42 -10.23 -10.75
CA ASN A 140 -25.50 -10.57 -9.82
C ASN A 140 -26.40 -9.37 -9.47
N GLY A 141 -26.32 -8.27 -10.21
CA GLY A 141 -27.14 -7.07 -9.99
C GLY A 141 -26.76 -6.27 -8.73
N VAL A 142 -25.57 -6.49 -8.18
CA VAL A 142 -25.06 -5.78 -6.99
C VAL A 142 -24.13 -4.65 -7.42
N SER A 143 -24.44 -3.43 -7.01
CA SER A 143 -23.57 -2.26 -7.19
C SER A 143 -22.65 -2.09 -5.99
N VAL A 144 -21.37 -1.78 -6.25
CA VAL A 144 -20.39 -1.45 -5.22
C VAL A 144 -20.27 0.07 -5.14
N LEU A 145 -20.69 0.65 -4.03
CA LEU A 145 -20.54 2.07 -3.73
C LEU A 145 -19.25 2.26 -2.93
N GLY A 146 -18.35 3.10 -3.43
CA GLY A 146 -17.13 3.50 -2.74
C GLY A 146 -17.30 4.84 -2.03
N ASP A 147 -16.37 5.14 -1.13
CA ASP A 147 -16.25 6.43 -0.48
C ASP A 147 -14.88 7.04 -0.82
N VAL A 148 -14.82 8.38 -0.82
CA VAL A 148 -13.58 9.13 -1.05
C VAL A 148 -13.19 9.82 0.26
N PRO A 149 -12.03 9.49 0.87
CA PRO A 149 -11.59 10.18 2.07
C PRO A 149 -11.33 11.67 1.76
N MET A 150 -11.87 12.56 2.58
CA MET A 150 -11.63 14.02 2.46
C MET A 150 -10.22 14.41 2.89
N PHE A 151 -9.63 13.64 3.77
CA PHE A 151 -8.31 13.90 4.34
C PHE A 151 -7.41 12.67 4.15
N VAL A 152 -6.12 12.92 3.94
CA VAL A 152 -5.08 11.89 3.91
C VAL A 152 -4.31 11.86 5.22
N ALA A 153 -3.68 10.74 5.52
CA ALA A 153 -2.79 10.68 6.68
C ALA A 153 -1.50 11.48 6.40
N HIS A 154 -0.99 12.19 7.41
CA HIS A 154 0.28 12.90 7.29
C HIS A 154 1.41 11.94 6.84
N ASN A 155 1.53 10.76 7.46
CA ASN A 155 2.51 9.76 7.04
C ASN A 155 1.97 8.89 5.89
N SER A 156 1.74 9.51 4.73
CA SER A 156 1.25 8.89 3.50
C SER A 156 2.09 9.27 2.29
N ALA A 157 1.97 8.48 1.23
CA ALA A 157 2.60 8.77 -0.05
C ALA A 157 2.07 10.07 -0.66
N ASP A 158 0.77 10.34 -0.51
CA ASP A 158 0.13 11.55 -1.04
C ASP A 158 0.72 12.81 -0.40
N CYS A 159 0.83 12.84 0.94
CA CYS A 159 1.39 13.99 1.65
C CYS A 159 2.89 14.16 1.34
N TRP A 160 3.66 13.07 1.27
CA TRP A 160 5.08 13.12 0.94
C TRP A 160 5.35 13.56 -0.51
N ALA A 161 4.59 13.07 -1.48
CA ALA A 161 4.82 13.36 -2.89
C ALA A 161 4.29 14.75 -3.31
N HIS A 162 3.27 15.28 -2.62
CA HIS A 162 2.56 16.49 -2.98
C HIS A 162 2.55 17.52 -1.83
N GLN A 163 3.72 17.74 -1.20
CA GLN A 163 3.87 18.63 -0.05
C GLN A 163 3.32 20.05 -0.28
N ASP A 164 3.36 20.52 -1.52
CA ASP A 164 2.83 21.81 -1.95
C ASP A 164 1.30 21.95 -1.88
N GLN A 165 0.58 20.84 -1.69
CA GLN A 165 -0.87 20.81 -1.54
C GLN A 165 -1.33 20.81 -0.07
N PHE A 166 -0.39 20.82 0.87
CA PHE A 166 -0.65 20.73 2.30
C PHE A 166 -0.02 21.91 3.05
N ASP A 167 -0.61 22.29 4.17
CA ASP A 167 -0.08 23.34 5.04
C ASP A 167 0.99 22.77 5.98
N LEU A 168 2.22 22.68 5.47
CA LEU A 168 3.38 22.08 6.15
C LEU A 168 4.46 23.13 6.43
N ASP A 169 5.21 22.92 7.52
CA ASP A 169 6.44 23.67 7.80
C ASP A 169 7.62 23.16 6.95
N GLU A 170 8.80 23.81 7.06
CA GLU A 170 10.02 23.44 6.35
C GLU A 170 10.53 22.02 6.68
N MET A 171 10.10 21.45 7.80
CA MET A 171 10.44 20.09 8.21
C MET A 171 9.41 19.07 7.74
N GLY A 172 8.34 19.51 7.08
CA GLY A 172 7.24 18.68 6.62
C GLY A 172 6.20 18.37 7.69
N ASN A 173 6.22 19.04 8.85
CA ASN A 173 5.17 18.86 9.85
C ASN A 173 3.96 19.75 9.55
N PRO A 174 2.74 19.31 9.84
CA PRO A 174 1.55 20.12 9.64
C PRO A 174 1.61 21.41 10.46
N SER A 175 1.44 22.58 9.80
CA SER A 175 1.28 23.89 10.46
C SER A 175 -0.12 24.03 11.06
N SER A 176 -1.11 23.37 10.47
CA SER A 176 -2.47 23.21 10.96
C SER A 176 -2.96 21.80 10.75
N VAL A 177 -3.92 21.35 11.55
CA VAL A 177 -4.48 20.00 11.44
C VAL A 177 -5.99 20.03 11.44
N ALA A 178 -6.59 19.08 10.72
CA ALA A 178 -8.03 18.94 10.62
C ALA A 178 -8.66 18.52 11.94
N GLY A 179 -9.84 19.04 12.19
CA GLY A 179 -10.67 18.71 13.34
C GLY A 179 -12.07 19.31 13.19
N VAL A 180 -12.94 19.02 14.13
CA VAL A 180 -14.29 19.56 14.19
C VAL A 180 -14.60 20.12 15.58
N PRO A 181 -15.37 21.23 15.68
CA PRO A 181 -15.78 21.78 16.97
C PRO A 181 -16.70 20.80 17.70
N PRO A 182 -17.01 21.07 18.98
CA PRO A 182 -18.01 20.32 19.73
C PRO A 182 -19.33 20.18 18.99
N ASP A 183 -19.88 18.97 18.99
CA ASP A 183 -21.15 18.64 18.35
C ASP A 183 -21.94 17.64 19.19
N TYR A 184 -23.05 17.12 18.63
CA TYR A 184 -23.89 16.14 19.30
C TYR A 184 -23.17 14.83 19.64
N PHE A 185 -22.15 14.44 18.86
CA PHE A 185 -21.41 13.19 19.03
C PHE A 185 -20.20 13.34 19.94
N SER A 186 -19.65 14.57 20.07
CA SER A 186 -18.47 14.85 20.90
C SER A 186 -18.60 16.22 21.56
N ALA A 187 -18.76 16.23 22.89
CA ALA A 187 -18.89 17.47 23.66
C ALA A 187 -17.63 18.36 23.62
N ASP A 188 -16.46 17.75 23.37
CA ASP A 188 -15.16 18.44 23.32
C ASP A 188 -14.67 18.67 21.88
N GLY A 189 -15.47 18.26 20.88
CA GLY A 189 -15.04 18.21 19.48
C GLY A 189 -14.11 17.05 19.19
N GLN A 190 -13.53 17.02 17.99
CA GLN A 190 -12.59 15.98 17.58
C GLN A 190 -11.38 16.62 16.91
N LEU A 191 -10.18 16.18 17.25
CA LEU A 191 -8.93 16.50 16.58
C LEU A 191 -8.51 15.29 15.75
N TRP A 192 -8.56 15.40 14.42
CA TRP A 192 -8.25 14.28 13.53
C TRP A 192 -6.75 14.18 13.21
N GLY A 193 -6.03 15.30 13.22
CA GLY A 193 -4.59 15.35 13.07
C GLY A 193 -4.10 15.20 11.62
N ASN A 194 -4.99 15.24 10.64
CA ASN A 194 -4.62 15.23 9.22
C ASN A 194 -4.16 16.63 8.80
N PRO A 195 -3.14 16.73 7.93
CA PRO A 195 -2.69 18.01 7.37
C PRO A 195 -3.69 18.61 6.39
#